data_19e531b9db2c9d386d869b15be7c04b4
#
_entry.id   19e531b9db2c9d386d869b15be7c04b4
#
_cell.length_a   1.000
_cell.length_b   1.000
_cell.length_c   1.000
_cell.angle_alpha   90.00
_cell.angle_beta   90.00
_cell.angle_gamma   90.00
#
_symmetry.space_group_name_H-M   'P 1'
#
loop_
_entity.id
_entity.type
_entity.pdbx_description
1 polymer ?
#
loop_
_entity_poly.entity_id
_entity_poly.type
_entity_poly.pdbx_seq_one_letter_code
_entity_poly.pdbx_strand_id
1 'polypeptide(L)'
;MANGIIVIDKPQEWTSMDVCAKIRGVLHERQVGHAGTLDPTGVLPVFVGRATRAVEFASESEKEYIAGLKLGVVTNTQDTTGQVVEERPVEADRAALEGALAAFRGEITQIPPMYSALKRDGKKLYELA
;
A
#
# COMPACT_ATOMS: atom_id res chain seq x y z
N MET A 1 25.30 7.36 -15.76
CA MET A 1 24.79 6.98 -14.42
C MET A 1 23.61 7.88 -14.09
N ALA A 2 22.40 7.31 -14.04
CA ALA A 2 21.19 8.08 -13.74
C ALA A 2 21.07 8.33 -12.23
N ASN A 3 20.64 9.53 -11.84
CA ASN A 3 20.36 9.87 -10.44
C ASN A 3 19.08 10.70 -10.37
N GLY A 4 18.17 10.35 -9.52
CA GLY A 4 16.94 11.10 -9.32
C GLY A 4 15.82 10.28 -8.73
N ILE A 5 14.64 10.89 -8.73
CA ILE A 5 13.40 10.27 -8.26
C ILE A 5 12.44 10.24 -9.43
N ILE A 6 11.82 9.09 -9.64
CA ILE A 6 10.77 8.89 -10.63
C ILE A 6 9.49 8.53 -9.89
N VAL A 7 8.42 9.24 -10.18
CA VAL A 7 7.10 8.94 -9.64
C VAL A 7 6.38 8.03 -10.63
N ILE A 8 6.00 6.86 -10.17
CA ILE A 8 5.34 5.82 -10.98
C ILE A 8 3.91 5.64 -10.49
N ASP A 9 2.97 5.63 -11.40
CA ASP A 9 1.63 5.10 -11.17
C ASP A 9 1.73 3.57 -11.26
N LYS A 10 1.78 2.93 -10.10
CA LYS A 10 2.03 1.49 -10.01
C LYS A 10 0.85 0.70 -10.57
N PRO A 11 1.05 -0.09 -11.63
CA PRO A 11 -0.03 -0.91 -12.16
C PRO A 11 -0.44 -1.99 -11.17
N GLN A 12 -1.71 -2.38 -11.23
CA GLN A 12 -2.23 -3.53 -10.51
C GLN A 12 -1.45 -4.79 -10.89
N GLU A 13 -1.36 -5.74 -9.98
CA GLU A 13 -0.63 -7.01 -10.12
C GLU A 13 0.91 -6.89 -10.15
N TRP A 14 1.46 -5.69 -10.16
CA TRP A 14 2.89 -5.47 -10.01
C TRP A 14 3.25 -5.21 -8.55
N THR A 15 4.33 -5.84 -8.09
CA THR A 15 4.94 -5.45 -6.82
C THR A 15 5.81 -4.20 -7.01
N SER A 16 6.08 -3.49 -5.92
CA SER A 16 7.01 -2.36 -5.96
C SER A 16 8.42 -2.79 -6.40
N MET A 17 8.80 -4.04 -6.12
CA MET A 17 10.08 -4.61 -6.57
C MET A 17 10.09 -4.91 -8.07
N ASP A 18 8.96 -5.30 -8.67
CA ASP A 18 8.85 -5.49 -10.13
C ASP A 18 9.06 -4.17 -10.85
N VAL A 19 8.48 -3.09 -10.33
CA VAL A 19 8.71 -1.73 -10.85
C VAL A 19 10.20 -1.38 -10.76
N CYS A 20 10.84 -1.58 -9.61
CA CYS A 20 12.27 -1.33 -9.47
C CYS A 20 13.12 -2.18 -10.43
N ALA A 21 12.78 -3.44 -10.64
CA ALA A 21 13.47 -4.31 -11.57
C ALA A 21 13.34 -3.80 -13.02
N LYS A 22 12.15 -3.37 -13.40
CA LYS A 22 11.92 -2.77 -14.72
C LYS A 22 12.75 -1.51 -14.92
N ILE A 23 12.76 -0.62 -13.94
CA ILE A 23 13.54 0.63 -14.00
C ILE A 23 15.05 0.35 -14.07
N ARG A 24 15.57 -0.63 -13.32
CA ARG A 24 16.96 -1.09 -13.44
C ARG A 24 17.31 -1.49 -14.86
N GLY A 25 16.43 -2.25 -15.51
CA GLY A 25 16.64 -2.69 -16.90
C GLY A 25 16.61 -1.55 -17.90
N VAL A 26 15.66 -0.62 -17.77
CA VAL A 26 15.49 0.51 -18.68
C VAL A 26 16.65 1.51 -18.57
N LEU A 27 17.07 1.83 -17.34
CA LEU A 27 18.11 2.84 -17.09
C LEU A 27 19.53 2.25 -17.01
N HIS A 28 19.67 0.94 -17.07
CA HIS A 28 20.94 0.23 -16.85
C HIS A 28 21.62 0.65 -15.53
N GLU A 29 20.81 0.93 -14.50
CA GLU A 29 21.28 1.39 -13.18
C GLU A 29 20.96 0.34 -12.11
N ARG A 30 21.98 -0.11 -11.37
CA ARG A 30 21.82 -1.14 -10.36
C ARG A 30 21.17 -0.62 -9.07
N GLN A 31 21.50 0.62 -8.70
CA GLN A 31 20.96 1.25 -7.49
C GLN A 31 19.59 1.83 -7.79
N VAL A 32 18.56 1.06 -7.49
CA VAL A 32 17.16 1.47 -7.59
C VAL A 32 16.42 0.94 -6.37
N GLY A 33 15.76 1.82 -5.66
CA GLY A 33 14.93 1.51 -4.49
C GLY A 33 13.60 2.24 -4.55
N HIS A 34 12.69 1.92 -3.67
CA HIS A 34 11.39 2.57 -3.57
C HIS A 34 11.07 2.95 -2.13
N ALA A 35 10.32 4.04 -1.97
CA ALA A 35 9.62 4.37 -0.74
C ALA A 35 8.13 4.15 -1.02
N GLY A 36 7.62 3.00 -0.68
CA GLY A 36 6.27 2.75 -1.09
C GLY A 36 5.66 1.50 -0.54
N THR A 37 4.54 1.25 -1.03
CA THR A 37 3.39 0.62 -0.51
C THR A 37 3.24 -0.81 -1.03
N LEU A 38 2.56 -1.63 -0.25
CA LEU A 38 2.00 -2.91 -0.66
C LEU A 38 0.66 -2.78 -1.39
N ASP A 39 0.11 -1.56 -1.47
CA ASP A 39 -1.20 -1.34 -2.08
C ASP A 39 -1.21 -1.82 -3.53
N PRO A 40 -2.34 -2.37 -4.00
CA PRO A 40 -2.45 -2.90 -5.36
C PRO A 40 -2.10 -1.88 -6.44
N THR A 41 -2.46 -0.62 -6.22
CA THR A 41 -2.19 0.52 -7.11
C THR A 41 -1.75 1.74 -6.32
N GLY A 42 -1.25 2.76 -6.98
CA GLY A 42 -0.97 4.05 -6.37
C GLY A 42 0.38 4.63 -6.78
N VAL A 43 0.63 5.80 -6.22
CA VAL A 43 1.84 6.57 -6.48
C VAL A 43 3.04 5.92 -5.78
N LEU A 44 4.02 5.48 -6.57
CA LEU A 44 5.24 4.86 -6.08
C LEU A 44 6.45 5.73 -6.40
N PRO A 45 7.07 6.38 -5.41
CA PRO A 45 8.35 7.04 -5.60
C PRO A 45 9.48 6.01 -5.75
N VAL A 46 10.17 6.04 -6.89
CA VAL A 46 11.32 5.20 -7.20
C VAL A 46 12.57 6.05 -7.24
N PHE A 47 13.56 5.66 -6.47
CA PHE A 47 14.82 6.35 -6.28
C PHE A 47 15.91 5.64 -7.09
N VAL A 48 16.68 6.40 -7.85
CA VAL A 48 17.66 5.89 -8.80
C VAL A 48 19.05 6.42 -8.45
N GLY A 49 20.04 5.56 -8.48
CA GLY A 49 21.43 5.89 -8.20
C GLY A 49 21.64 6.42 -6.79
N ARG A 50 22.35 7.51 -6.63
CA ARG A 50 22.63 8.10 -5.30
C ARG A 50 21.39 8.56 -4.56
N ALA A 51 20.28 8.82 -5.26
CA ALA A 51 19.02 9.21 -4.63
C ALA A 51 18.43 8.09 -3.74
N THR A 52 18.85 6.84 -3.89
CA THR A 52 18.41 5.74 -3.01
C THR A 52 18.72 5.99 -1.53
N ARG A 53 19.68 6.86 -1.21
CA ARG A 53 19.98 7.26 0.17
C ARG A 53 18.88 8.08 0.82
N ALA A 54 17.98 8.66 0.03
CA ALA A 54 16.87 9.46 0.52
C ALA A 54 15.59 8.63 0.79
N VAL A 55 15.60 7.32 0.51
CA VAL A 55 14.43 6.45 0.70
C VAL A 55 13.92 6.48 2.14
N GLU A 56 14.80 6.46 3.12
CA GLU A 56 14.43 6.49 4.54
C GLU A 56 13.62 7.74 4.91
N PHE A 57 13.99 8.90 4.39
CA PHE A 57 13.27 10.16 4.65
C PHE A 57 11.89 10.20 3.98
N ALA A 58 11.76 9.61 2.80
CA ALA A 58 10.49 9.54 2.10
C ALA A 58 9.50 8.55 2.76
N SER A 59 10.00 7.54 3.44
CA SER A 59 9.17 6.56 4.15
C SER A 59 8.42 7.14 5.35
N GLU A 60 8.95 8.22 5.94
CA GLU A 60 8.37 8.93 7.09
C GLU A 60 7.46 10.10 6.68
N SER A 61 7.30 10.37 5.38
CA SER A 61 6.46 11.47 4.90
C SER A 61 4.97 11.18 5.09
N GLU A 62 4.18 12.25 5.13
CA GLU A 62 2.72 12.16 5.12
C GLU A 62 2.22 11.44 3.86
N LYS A 63 1.11 10.73 3.99
CA LYS A 63 0.48 9.97 2.91
C LYS A 63 -0.97 10.37 2.79
N GLU A 64 -1.43 10.48 1.55
CA GLU A 64 -2.84 10.73 1.23
C GLU A 64 -3.37 9.58 0.39
N TYR A 65 -4.57 9.10 0.73
CA TYR A 65 -5.24 8.01 0.05
C TYR A 65 -6.66 8.42 -0.35
N ILE A 66 -7.04 8.06 -1.58
CA ILE A 66 -8.44 8.06 -2.00
C ILE A 66 -8.88 6.61 -2.00
N ALA A 67 -9.70 6.23 -1.01
CA ALA A 67 -10.15 4.86 -0.83
C ALA A 67 -11.60 4.70 -1.27
N GLY A 68 -11.85 3.71 -2.13
CA GLY A 68 -13.20 3.24 -2.42
C GLY A 68 -13.60 2.13 -1.46
N LEU A 69 -14.72 2.29 -0.77
CA LEU A 69 -15.27 1.28 0.14
C LEU A 69 -16.54 0.67 -0.47
N LYS A 70 -16.53 -0.64 -0.70
CA LYS A 70 -17.72 -1.41 -1.05
C LYS A 70 -18.30 -2.03 0.21
N LEU A 71 -19.49 -1.58 0.60
CA LEU A 71 -20.21 -2.15 1.75
C LEU A 71 -20.79 -3.54 1.42
N GLY A 72 -21.00 -4.33 2.47
CA GLY A 72 -21.66 -5.64 2.38
C GLY A 72 -20.75 -6.78 1.92
N VAL A 73 -19.48 -6.53 1.65
CA VAL A 73 -18.53 -7.57 1.23
C VAL A 73 -17.30 -7.55 2.13
N VAL A 74 -16.94 -8.69 2.67
CA VAL A 74 -15.71 -8.89 3.47
C VAL A 74 -14.80 -9.82 2.71
N THR A 75 -13.53 -9.44 2.57
CA THR A 75 -12.49 -10.28 1.96
C THR A 75 -11.43 -10.65 2.99
N ASN A 76 -10.72 -11.75 2.76
CA ASN A 76 -9.66 -12.23 3.66
C ASN A 76 -8.45 -11.27 3.72
N THR A 77 -8.22 -10.46 2.68
CA THR A 77 -7.15 -9.46 2.62
C THR A 77 -7.59 -8.07 3.09
N GLN A 78 -8.90 -7.87 3.28
CA GLN A 78 -9.53 -6.56 3.57
C GLN A 78 -9.37 -5.53 2.43
N ASP A 79 -9.11 -5.99 1.21
CA ASP A 79 -9.08 -5.21 -0.02
C ASP A 79 -9.73 -5.98 -1.18
N THR A 80 -9.70 -5.41 -2.38
CA THR A 80 -10.33 -5.99 -3.58
C THR A 80 -9.55 -7.16 -4.19
N THR A 81 -8.35 -7.47 -3.71
CA THR A 81 -7.51 -8.55 -4.24
C THR A 81 -7.78 -9.89 -3.59
N GLY A 82 -8.46 -9.89 -2.43
CA GLY A 82 -8.75 -11.10 -1.65
C GLY A 82 -9.99 -11.85 -2.10
N GLN A 83 -10.12 -13.05 -1.55
CA GLN A 83 -11.33 -13.87 -1.71
C GLN A 83 -12.44 -13.35 -0.79
N VAL A 84 -13.67 -13.35 -1.29
CA VAL A 84 -14.84 -13.00 -0.49
C VAL A 84 -15.07 -14.10 0.55
N VAL A 85 -15.10 -13.71 1.82
CA VAL A 85 -15.33 -14.61 2.96
C VAL A 85 -16.72 -14.43 3.56
N GLU A 86 -17.34 -13.26 3.37
CA GLU A 86 -18.67 -12.98 3.86
C GLU A 86 -19.37 -11.94 2.98
N GLU A 87 -20.66 -12.12 2.77
CA GLU A 87 -21.56 -11.11 2.16
C GLU A 87 -22.72 -10.82 3.10
N ARG A 88 -23.07 -9.54 3.22
CA ARG A 88 -24.19 -9.06 4.05
C ARG A 88 -25.05 -8.07 3.27
N PRO A 89 -26.36 -8.06 3.49
CA PRO A 89 -27.19 -6.98 2.96
C PRO A 89 -26.79 -5.63 3.52
N VAL A 90 -26.88 -4.59 2.71
CA VAL A 90 -26.52 -3.22 3.11
C VAL A 90 -27.80 -2.42 3.30
N GLU A 91 -28.03 -1.99 4.53
CA GLU A 91 -29.18 -1.15 4.94
C GLU A 91 -28.72 0.24 5.43
N ALA A 92 -27.40 0.52 5.38
CA ALA A 92 -26.83 1.77 5.84
C ALA A 92 -27.08 2.91 4.85
N ASP A 93 -27.57 4.03 5.34
CA ASP A 93 -27.65 5.27 4.62
C ASP A 93 -26.38 6.12 4.77
N ARG A 94 -26.32 7.27 4.09
CA ARG A 94 -25.19 8.18 4.16
C ARG A 94 -24.93 8.71 5.58
N ALA A 95 -25.98 8.99 6.33
CA ALA A 95 -25.85 9.53 7.70
C ALA A 95 -25.23 8.50 8.64
N ALA A 96 -25.64 7.23 8.55
CA ALA A 96 -25.06 6.14 9.30
C ALA A 96 -23.58 5.94 8.95
N LEU A 97 -23.23 6.03 7.66
CA LEU A 97 -21.84 5.93 7.20
C LEU A 97 -20.97 7.08 7.74
N GLU A 98 -21.44 8.31 7.64
CA GLU A 98 -20.71 9.48 8.14
C GLU A 98 -20.53 9.41 9.68
N GLY A 99 -21.52 8.93 10.39
CA GLY A 99 -21.43 8.66 11.83
C GLY A 99 -20.37 7.61 12.18
N ALA A 100 -20.32 6.53 11.42
CA ALA A 100 -19.31 5.48 11.61
C ALA A 100 -17.90 5.99 11.28
N LEU A 101 -17.73 6.78 10.23
CA LEU A 101 -16.43 7.35 9.83
C LEU A 101 -15.84 8.28 10.89
N ALA A 102 -16.66 8.88 11.75
CA ALA A 102 -16.18 9.73 12.84
C ALA A 102 -15.26 8.96 13.79
N ALA A 103 -15.50 7.66 14.01
CA ALA A 103 -14.67 6.80 14.86
C ALA A 103 -13.28 6.50 14.27
N PHE A 104 -13.07 6.78 12.99
CA PHE A 104 -11.82 6.54 12.28
C PHE A 104 -11.03 7.82 12.04
N ARG A 105 -11.39 8.91 12.70
CA ARG A 105 -10.70 10.21 12.60
C ARG A 105 -9.83 10.46 13.82
N GLY A 106 -8.72 11.16 13.60
CA GLY A 106 -7.77 11.50 14.65
C GLY A 106 -6.87 10.32 14.99
N GLU A 107 -6.38 10.29 16.21
CA GLU A 107 -5.49 9.23 16.69
C GLU A 107 -6.30 7.98 17.07
N ILE A 108 -6.09 6.90 16.33
CA ILE A 108 -6.81 5.63 16.54
C ILE A 108 -5.84 4.46 16.68
N THR A 109 -6.30 3.38 17.33
CA THR A 109 -5.56 2.12 17.41
C THR A 109 -6.13 1.12 16.41
N GLN A 110 -5.27 0.51 15.63
CA GLN A 110 -5.64 -0.49 14.63
C GLN A 110 -5.04 -1.86 14.98
N ILE A 111 -5.83 -2.92 14.80
CA ILE A 111 -5.31 -4.30 14.72
C ILE A 111 -5.06 -4.57 13.24
N PRO A 112 -3.78 -4.69 12.82
CA PRO A 112 -3.47 -4.88 11.41
C PRO A 112 -3.96 -6.25 10.91
N PRO A 113 -4.39 -6.34 9.63
CA PRO A 113 -4.75 -7.62 9.03
C PRO A 113 -3.53 -8.54 8.91
N MET A 114 -3.78 -9.86 8.94
CA MET A 114 -2.72 -10.85 8.77
C MET A 114 -2.00 -10.71 7.42
N TYR A 115 -2.72 -10.34 6.37
CA TYR A 115 -2.15 -10.06 5.05
C TYR A 115 -1.51 -8.66 4.98
N SER A 116 -0.55 -8.38 5.86
CA SER A 116 0.19 -7.12 5.88
C SER A 116 1.71 -7.37 5.95
N ALA A 117 2.48 -6.34 5.57
CA ALA A 117 3.95 -6.39 5.63
C ALA A 117 4.53 -6.11 7.02
N LEU A 118 3.68 -5.83 8.01
CA LEU A 118 4.13 -5.65 9.37
C LEU A 118 4.79 -6.93 9.89
N LYS A 119 5.87 -6.76 10.65
CA LYS A 119 6.64 -7.89 11.18
C LYS A 119 6.25 -8.18 12.63
N ARG A 120 6.07 -9.46 12.92
CA ARG A 120 6.00 -10.00 14.28
C ARG A 120 7.10 -11.05 14.43
N ASP A 121 7.96 -10.90 15.43
CA ASP A 121 9.08 -11.79 15.69
C ASP A 121 10.01 -12.01 14.46
N GLY A 122 10.22 -10.94 13.69
CA GLY A 122 11.08 -10.94 12.50
C GLY A 122 10.42 -11.46 11.20
N LYS A 123 9.22 -12.05 11.27
CA LYS A 123 8.44 -12.52 10.12
C LYS A 123 7.34 -11.54 9.77
N LYS A 124 7.06 -11.38 8.50
CA LYS A 124 5.94 -10.56 8.05
C LYS A 124 4.62 -11.26 8.34
N LEU A 125 3.56 -10.50 8.67
CA LEU A 125 2.27 -11.10 9.05
C LEU A 125 1.70 -11.98 7.92
N TYR A 126 1.86 -11.59 6.67
CA TYR A 126 1.38 -12.40 5.54
C TYR A 126 2.11 -13.76 5.39
N GLU A 127 3.29 -13.92 5.99
CA GLU A 127 4.02 -15.19 6.02
C GLU A 127 3.52 -16.11 7.14
N LEU A 128 2.66 -15.59 8.02
CA LEU A 128 2.06 -16.30 9.16
C LEU A 128 0.57 -16.59 8.97
N ALA A 129 -0.04 -16.10 7.86
CA ALA A 129 -1.46 -16.19 7.56
C ALA A 129 -1.89 -17.57 6.95
#